data_46d93785d9f7825bd7a634f0e24c5fc5
#
_entry.id   46d93785d9f7825bd7a634f0e24c5fc5
#
_cell.length_a   1.000
_cell.length_b   1.000
_cell.length_c   1.000
_cell.angle_alpha   90.00
_cell.angle_beta   90.00
_cell.angle_gamma   90.00
#
_symmetry.space_group_name_H-M   'P 1'
#
loop_
_entity.id
_entity.type
_entity.pdbx_description
1 polymer ?
#
loop_
_entity_poly.entity_id
_entity_poly.type
_entity_poly.pdbx_seq_one_letter_code
_entity_poly.pdbx_strand_id
1 'polypeptide(L)'
;TGRYSIALAKEGFDVAAVELVESNLAILKENSRGFDSIRAYQGDATDLGQFADNSFDTTLVFGPMYHLFSPEEVNRAIDEAIRVTKPGGMLFFAFLSVYAIMYSNALYGSWTCYQKENFTKEYKVKHFQEQLFTGYDVCEFERLFDEKPVEHITTAAVDGPLEALEKRPDFSVSEKDFDSIVVWHLAFSEKRELLGGSNHLLYICRKMY
;
A
#
# COMPACT_ATOMS: atom_id res chain seq x y z
N THR A 1 -4.90 12.41 -2.56
CA THR A 1 -4.41 13.74 -2.97
C THR A 1 -3.75 13.76 -4.37
N GLY A 2 -3.67 12.61 -5.07
CA GLY A 2 -3.26 12.52 -6.47
C GLY A 2 -1.76 12.37 -6.75
N ARG A 3 -0.92 12.19 -5.75
CA ARG A 3 0.54 12.11 -5.93
C ARG A 3 0.96 11.08 -6.99
N TYR A 4 0.48 9.84 -6.87
CA TYR A 4 0.78 8.76 -7.82
C TYR A 4 0.07 8.97 -9.18
N SER A 5 -1.19 9.42 -9.16
CA SER A 5 -1.95 9.68 -10.38
C SER A 5 -1.27 10.72 -11.27
N ILE A 6 -0.77 11.80 -10.67
CA ILE A 6 -0.05 12.87 -11.40
C ILE A 6 1.31 12.37 -11.89
N ALA A 7 2.03 11.60 -11.08
CA ALA A 7 3.31 11.03 -11.50
C ALA A 7 3.14 10.11 -12.72
N LEU A 8 2.15 9.21 -12.68
CA LEU A 8 1.85 8.31 -13.79
C LEU A 8 1.38 9.06 -15.04
N ALA A 9 0.53 10.08 -14.89
CA ALA A 9 0.08 10.90 -16.02
C ALA A 9 1.25 11.64 -16.69
N LYS A 10 2.25 12.09 -15.94
CA LYS A 10 3.49 12.69 -16.49
C LYS A 10 4.32 11.69 -17.30
N GLU A 11 4.24 10.40 -16.95
CA GLU A 11 4.88 9.31 -17.70
C GLU A 11 4.03 8.82 -18.90
N GLY A 12 2.87 9.46 -19.15
CA GLY A 12 2.03 9.19 -20.31
C GLY A 12 0.93 8.14 -20.11
N PHE A 13 0.65 7.75 -18.86
CA PHE A 13 -0.44 6.82 -18.56
C PHE A 13 -1.80 7.53 -18.51
N ASP A 14 -2.85 6.84 -18.98
CA ASP A 14 -4.24 7.19 -18.71
C ASP A 14 -4.62 6.64 -17.32
N VAL A 15 -5.06 7.52 -16.42
CA VAL A 15 -5.28 7.19 -15.02
C VAL A 15 -6.76 7.33 -14.63
N ALA A 16 -7.37 6.26 -14.14
CA ALA A 16 -8.64 6.30 -13.40
C ALA A 16 -8.31 6.27 -11.90
N ALA A 17 -8.50 7.39 -11.21
CA ALA A 17 -8.21 7.50 -9.79
C ALA A 17 -9.50 7.43 -8.97
N VAL A 18 -9.61 6.44 -8.07
CA VAL A 18 -10.74 6.26 -7.16
C VAL A 18 -10.34 6.71 -5.76
N GLU A 19 -11.14 7.55 -5.14
CA GLU A 19 -10.92 8.08 -3.78
C GLU A 19 -12.22 8.03 -2.99
N LEU A 20 -12.16 7.43 -1.80
CA LEU A 20 -13.32 7.28 -0.90
C LEU A 20 -13.67 8.60 -0.22
N VAL A 21 -12.66 9.33 0.25
CA VAL A 21 -12.82 10.53 1.08
C VAL A 21 -13.05 11.76 0.21
N GLU A 22 -14.22 12.40 0.33
CA GLU A 22 -14.61 13.53 -0.51
C GLU A 22 -13.62 14.69 -0.49
N SER A 23 -13.07 15.03 0.69
CA SER A 23 -12.07 16.10 0.81
C SER A 23 -10.77 15.76 0.07
N ASN A 24 -10.33 14.51 0.10
CA ASN A 24 -9.16 14.05 -0.66
C ASN A 24 -9.43 14.04 -2.16
N LEU A 25 -10.64 13.66 -2.57
CA LEU A 25 -11.07 13.72 -3.96
C LEU A 25 -11.06 15.15 -4.50
N ALA A 26 -11.52 16.11 -3.70
CA ALA A 26 -11.49 17.54 -4.07
C ALA A 26 -10.03 18.01 -4.28
N ILE A 27 -9.12 17.64 -3.40
CA ILE A 27 -7.68 17.95 -3.51
C ILE A 27 -7.08 17.25 -4.75
N LEU A 28 -7.41 15.98 -5.00
CA LEU A 28 -6.98 15.26 -6.19
C LEU A 28 -7.42 16.00 -7.47
N LYS A 29 -8.69 16.39 -7.57
CA LYS A 29 -9.23 17.13 -8.71
C LYS A 29 -8.55 18.49 -8.92
N GLU A 30 -8.25 19.19 -7.82
CA GLU A 30 -7.52 20.46 -7.88
C GLU A 30 -6.09 20.25 -8.39
N ASN A 31 -5.35 19.32 -7.80
CA ASN A 31 -3.95 19.05 -8.13
C ASN A 31 -3.78 18.46 -9.54
N SER A 32 -4.80 17.78 -10.07
CA SER A 32 -4.78 17.18 -11.40
C SER A 32 -5.31 18.10 -12.50
N ARG A 33 -5.63 19.36 -12.20
CA ARG A 33 -6.01 20.35 -13.22
C ARG A 33 -4.92 20.46 -14.29
N GLY A 34 -5.33 20.32 -15.54
CA GLY A 34 -4.40 20.36 -16.69
C GLY A 34 -3.83 18.99 -17.09
N PHE A 35 -4.26 17.89 -16.45
CA PHE A 35 -3.96 16.53 -16.87
C PHE A 35 -5.24 15.87 -17.43
N ASP A 36 -5.47 15.97 -18.73
CA ASP A 36 -6.63 15.36 -19.39
C ASP A 36 -6.64 13.83 -19.30
N SER A 37 -5.47 13.21 -19.05
CA SER A 37 -5.29 11.78 -18.84
C SER A 37 -5.71 11.29 -17.44
N ILE A 38 -6.12 12.18 -16.52
CA ILE A 38 -6.57 11.79 -15.17
C ILE A 38 -8.09 11.96 -15.07
N ARG A 39 -8.78 10.86 -14.77
CA ARG A 39 -10.21 10.85 -14.43
C ARG A 39 -10.37 10.47 -12.97
N ALA A 40 -10.92 11.37 -12.15
CA ALA A 40 -11.08 11.18 -10.71
C ALA A 40 -12.54 10.85 -10.36
N TYR A 41 -12.72 9.74 -9.67
CA TYR A 41 -14.01 9.18 -9.27
C TYR A 41 -14.10 9.10 -7.74
N GLN A 42 -15.27 9.36 -7.20
CA GLN A 42 -15.56 8.95 -5.82
C GLN A 42 -15.98 7.49 -5.83
N GLY A 43 -15.42 6.69 -4.90
CA GLY A 43 -15.76 5.27 -4.82
C GLY A 43 -14.99 4.56 -3.71
N ASP A 44 -15.35 3.31 -3.49
CA ASP A 44 -14.79 2.41 -2.50
C ASP A 44 -14.01 1.30 -3.21
N ALA A 45 -12.86 0.92 -2.70
CA ALA A 45 -12.06 -0.18 -3.25
C ALA A 45 -12.78 -1.54 -3.17
N THR A 46 -13.77 -1.67 -2.28
CA THR A 46 -14.60 -2.88 -2.13
C THR A 46 -15.74 -2.95 -3.14
N ASP A 47 -15.98 -1.88 -3.92
CA ASP A 47 -17.01 -1.80 -4.97
C ASP A 47 -16.52 -0.90 -6.10
N LEU A 48 -15.97 -1.50 -7.13
CA LEU A 48 -15.53 -0.84 -8.37
C LEU A 48 -16.54 -1.09 -9.52
N GLY A 49 -17.81 -1.27 -9.20
CA GLY A 49 -18.88 -1.59 -10.17
C GLY A 49 -19.06 -0.54 -11.28
N GLN A 50 -18.53 0.68 -11.13
CA GLN A 50 -18.48 1.68 -12.20
C GLN A 50 -17.51 1.32 -13.33
N PHE A 51 -16.63 0.33 -13.13
CA PHE A 51 -15.71 -0.16 -14.17
C PHE A 51 -16.06 -1.58 -14.58
N ALA A 52 -16.03 -1.82 -15.89
CA ALA A 52 -16.23 -3.16 -16.44
C ALA A 52 -15.06 -4.10 -16.08
N ASP A 53 -15.28 -5.39 -16.17
CA ASP A 53 -14.23 -6.38 -16.04
C ASP A 53 -13.12 -6.15 -17.07
N ASN A 54 -11.88 -6.41 -16.68
CA ASN A 54 -10.73 -6.35 -17.59
C ASN A 54 -10.56 -4.97 -18.26
N SER A 55 -10.76 -3.89 -17.50
CA SER A 55 -10.66 -2.51 -18.02
C SER A 55 -9.25 -1.94 -18.00
N PHE A 56 -8.41 -2.38 -17.06
CA PHE A 56 -7.10 -1.75 -16.79
C PHE A 56 -5.93 -2.70 -17.05
N ASP A 57 -4.86 -2.16 -17.60
CA ASP A 57 -3.59 -2.89 -17.79
C ASP A 57 -2.83 -3.05 -16.48
N THR A 58 -3.04 -2.11 -15.54
CA THR A 58 -2.40 -2.10 -14.22
C THR A 58 -3.37 -1.52 -13.18
N THR A 59 -3.45 -2.13 -12.00
CA THR A 59 -4.24 -1.65 -10.87
C THR A 59 -3.36 -1.45 -9.64
N LEU A 60 -3.45 -0.25 -9.03
CA LEU A 60 -2.74 0.13 -7.83
C LEU A 60 -3.73 0.25 -6.66
N VAL A 61 -3.53 -0.52 -5.60
CA VAL A 61 -4.33 -0.49 -4.38
C VAL A 61 -3.46 0.09 -3.26
N PHE A 62 -3.36 1.43 -3.25
CA PHE A 62 -2.50 2.18 -2.34
C PHE A 62 -3.34 2.93 -1.30
N GLY A 63 -3.49 2.32 -0.12
CA GLY A 63 -4.29 2.85 0.98
C GLY A 63 -5.29 1.84 1.54
N PRO A 64 -6.18 1.26 0.75
CA PRO A 64 -7.28 0.44 1.27
C PRO A 64 -6.84 -0.69 2.20
N MET A 65 -5.76 -1.43 1.87
CA MET A 65 -5.38 -2.64 2.60
C MET A 65 -5.04 -2.43 4.09
N TYR A 66 -4.71 -1.22 4.51
CA TYR A 66 -4.47 -0.90 5.93
C TYR A 66 -5.60 -0.10 6.59
N HIS A 67 -6.72 0.07 5.88
CA HIS A 67 -7.97 0.66 6.38
C HIS A 67 -9.18 -0.28 6.31
N LEU A 68 -9.00 -1.50 5.79
CA LEU A 68 -10.01 -2.55 5.78
C LEU A 68 -9.67 -3.54 6.89
N PHE A 69 -10.63 -3.76 7.81
CA PHE A 69 -10.39 -4.50 9.05
C PHE A 69 -11.10 -5.85 9.08
N SER A 70 -12.15 -6.04 8.27
CA SER A 70 -12.81 -7.34 8.17
C SER A 70 -12.23 -8.16 7.01
N PRO A 71 -12.07 -9.49 7.20
CA PRO A 71 -11.62 -10.38 6.12
C PRO A 71 -12.50 -10.30 4.87
N GLU A 72 -13.79 -10.04 5.03
CA GLU A 72 -14.75 -9.92 3.94
C GLU A 72 -14.50 -8.68 3.09
N GLU A 73 -14.20 -7.53 3.71
CA GLU A 73 -13.88 -6.28 3.02
C GLU A 73 -12.53 -6.38 2.31
N VAL A 74 -11.52 -6.92 2.99
CA VAL A 74 -10.20 -7.17 2.41
C VAL A 74 -10.30 -8.06 1.17
N ASN A 75 -11.03 -9.18 1.26
CA ASN A 75 -11.22 -10.07 0.12
C ASN A 75 -11.97 -9.40 -1.03
N ARG A 76 -13.03 -8.63 -0.74
CA ARG A 76 -13.76 -7.89 -1.78
C ARG A 76 -12.87 -6.88 -2.50
N ALA A 77 -12.04 -6.13 -1.78
CA ALA A 77 -11.13 -5.16 -2.40
C ALA A 77 -10.10 -5.86 -3.31
N ILE A 78 -9.58 -7.02 -2.89
CA ILE A 78 -8.69 -7.84 -3.72
C ILE A 78 -9.43 -8.35 -4.96
N ASP A 79 -10.63 -8.89 -4.80
CA ASP A 79 -11.41 -9.45 -5.90
C ASP A 79 -11.82 -8.38 -6.92
N GLU A 80 -12.24 -7.19 -6.47
CA GLU A 80 -12.56 -6.07 -7.34
C GLU A 80 -11.32 -5.57 -8.10
N ALA A 81 -10.17 -5.44 -7.45
CA ALA A 81 -8.92 -5.09 -8.12
C ALA A 81 -8.54 -6.11 -9.20
N ILE A 82 -8.69 -7.41 -8.90
CA ILE A 82 -8.44 -8.49 -9.87
C ILE A 82 -9.47 -8.45 -11.00
N ARG A 83 -10.76 -8.25 -10.70
CA ARG A 83 -11.83 -8.20 -11.69
C ARG A 83 -11.58 -7.12 -12.74
N VAL A 84 -11.25 -5.90 -12.30
CA VAL A 84 -11.08 -4.76 -13.21
C VAL A 84 -9.75 -4.80 -13.98
N THR A 85 -8.78 -5.59 -13.53
CA THR A 85 -7.49 -5.76 -14.23
C THR A 85 -7.62 -6.76 -15.36
N LYS A 86 -6.99 -6.49 -16.51
CA LYS A 86 -6.96 -7.40 -17.67
C LYS A 86 -6.13 -8.66 -17.36
N PRO A 87 -6.43 -9.81 -18.01
CA PRO A 87 -5.53 -10.95 -17.99
C PRO A 87 -4.10 -10.55 -18.41
N GLY A 88 -3.10 -11.01 -17.66
CA GLY A 88 -1.69 -10.61 -17.84
C GLY A 88 -1.34 -9.24 -17.26
N GLY A 89 -2.33 -8.46 -16.80
CA GLY A 89 -2.13 -7.15 -16.19
C GLY A 89 -1.53 -7.25 -14.79
N MET A 90 -0.90 -6.16 -14.36
CA MET A 90 -0.18 -6.09 -13.08
C MET A 90 -1.05 -5.49 -11.98
N LEU A 91 -0.93 -6.06 -10.77
CA LEU A 91 -1.58 -5.53 -9.57
C LEU A 91 -0.51 -5.24 -8.50
N PHE A 92 -0.71 -4.13 -7.81
CA PHE A 92 0.19 -3.64 -6.77
C PHE A 92 -0.64 -3.32 -5.52
N PHE A 93 -0.40 -4.04 -4.43
CA PHE A 93 -1.09 -3.84 -3.17
C PHE A 93 -0.12 -3.32 -2.11
N ALA A 94 -0.33 -2.06 -1.67
CA ALA A 94 0.44 -1.52 -0.56
C ALA A 94 -0.19 -1.93 0.79
N PHE A 95 0.63 -2.40 1.71
CA PHE A 95 0.22 -2.75 3.06
C PHE A 95 1.27 -2.31 4.09
N LEU A 96 0.91 -2.33 5.38
CA LEU A 96 1.81 -1.96 6.47
C LEU A 96 2.35 -3.19 7.18
N SER A 97 3.64 -3.17 7.50
CA SER A 97 4.26 -4.17 8.35
C SER A 97 3.92 -3.90 9.82
N VAL A 98 3.29 -4.86 10.50
CA VAL A 98 3.01 -4.76 11.94
C VAL A 98 4.30 -4.63 12.77
N TYR A 99 5.39 -5.23 12.33
CA TYR A 99 6.69 -5.17 13.01
C TYR A 99 7.31 -3.78 12.93
N ALA A 100 7.27 -3.15 11.75
CA ALA A 100 7.77 -1.79 11.58
C ALA A 100 6.90 -0.77 12.33
N ILE A 101 5.57 -0.96 12.37
CA ILE A 101 4.66 -0.19 13.25
C ILE A 101 5.12 -0.29 14.70
N MET A 102 5.46 -1.48 15.20
CA MET A 102 5.95 -1.65 16.57
C MET A 102 7.25 -0.89 16.83
N TYR A 103 8.22 -0.95 15.91
CA TYR A 103 9.49 -0.24 16.07
C TYR A 103 9.31 1.27 16.01
N SER A 104 8.52 1.78 15.06
CA SER A 104 8.20 3.21 14.97
C SER A 104 7.51 3.72 16.23
N ASN A 105 6.55 2.94 16.76
CA ASN A 105 5.85 3.27 17.99
C ASN A 105 6.76 3.20 19.23
N ALA A 106 7.77 2.33 19.25
CA ALA A 106 8.76 2.28 20.32
C ALA A 106 9.60 3.57 20.38
N LEU A 107 9.88 4.18 19.22
CA LEU A 107 10.65 5.44 19.15
C LEU A 107 9.84 6.65 19.63
N TYR A 108 8.52 6.65 19.44
CA TYR A 108 7.67 7.83 19.64
C TYR A 108 6.58 7.65 20.69
N GLY A 109 6.42 6.45 21.25
CA GLY A 109 5.32 6.13 22.15
C GLY A 109 5.64 5.03 23.17
N SER A 110 4.59 4.31 23.57
CA SER A 110 4.66 3.25 24.55
C SER A 110 4.64 1.86 23.89
N TRP A 111 5.75 1.15 23.90
CA TRP A 111 5.85 -0.23 23.42
C TRP A 111 4.73 -1.13 23.98
N THR A 112 4.53 -1.10 25.31
CA THR A 112 3.55 -1.99 25.97
C THR A 112 2.11 -1.72 25.53
N CYS A 113 1.77 -0.47 25.27
CA CYS A 113 0.45 -0.09 24.78
C CYS A 113 0.20 -0.67 23.39
N TYR A 114 1.11 -0.38 22.46
CA TYR A 114 1.00 -0.81 21.06
C TYR A 114 1.14 -2.33 20.89
N GLN A 115 1.94 -2.99 21.74
CA GLN A 115 2.00 -4.45 21.74
C GLN A 115 0.65 -5.07 22.09
N LYS A 116 -0.06 -4.53 23.10
CA LYS A 116 -1.40 -5.01 23.48
C LYS A 116 -2.45 -4.68 22.42
N GLU A 117 -2.27 -3.58 21.71
CA GLU A 117 -3.16 -3.16 20.63
C GLU A 117 -3.01 -4.07 19.40
N ASN A 118 -1.79 -4.34 18.97
CA ASN A 118 -1.51 -5.02 17.71
C ASN A 118 -1.35 -6.54 17.84
N PHE A 119 -1.15 -7.08 19.04
CA PHE A 119 -0.92 -8.52 19.25
C PHE A 119 -1.79 -9.11 20.34
N THR A 120 -2.16 -10.38 20.17
CA THR A 120 -2.75 -11.21 21.24
C THR A 120 -1.67 -11.57 22.27
N LYS A 121 -2.07 -12.24 23.38
CA LYS A 121 -1.14 -12.76 24.38
C LYS A 121 -0.20 -13.83 23.80
N GLU A 122 -0.64 -14.52 22.75
CA GLU A 122 0.10 -15.56 22.03
C GLU A 122 0.90 -14.97 20.86
N TYR A 123 1.06 -13.63 20.80
CA TYR A 123 1.78 -12.89 19.75
C TYR A 123 1.23 -13.08 18.32
N LYS A 124 -0.08 -13.32 18.18
CA LYS A 124 -0.76 -13.26 16.88
C LYS A 124 -1.18 -11.83 16.57
N VAL A 125 -1.04 -11.44 15.33
CA VAL A 125 -1.49 -10.10 14.84
C VAL A 125 -3.00 -9.97 15.03
N LYS A 126 -3.44 -8.77 15.39
CA LYS A 126 -4.85 -8.42 15.58
C LYS A 126 -5.28 -7.45 14.49
N HIS A 127 -6.48 -7.69 13.96
CA HIS A 127 -7.18 -6.78 13.07
C HIS A 127 -8.53 -6.46 13.68
N PHE A 128 -8.85 -5.17 13.86
CA PHE A 128 -10.13 -4.74 14.44
C PHE A 128 -10.47 -3.30 14.04
N GLN A 129 -11.76 -3.01 13.96
CA GLN A 129 -12.29 -1.80 13.33
C GLN A 129 -11.85 -0.47 13.98
N GLU A 130 -11.51 -0.48 15.27
CA GLU A 130 -11.09 0.72 16.00
C GLU A 130 -9.60 1.06 15.79
N GLN A 131 -8.83 0.21 15.12
CA GLN A 131 -7.45 0.54 14.74
C GLN A 131 -7.44 1.69 13.74
N LEU A 132 -6.51 2.63 13.90
CA LEU A 132 -6.30 3.67 12.90
C LEU A 132 -5.73 3.09 11.60
N PHE A 133 -4.79 2.16 11.74
CA PHE A 133 -4.19 1.41 10.65
C PHE A 133 -4.01 -0.04 11.07
N THR A 134 -4.36 -0.98 10.22
CA THR A 134 -4.03 -2.38 10.44
C THR A 134 -2.70 -2.74 9.80
N GLY A 135 -1.82 -3.37 10.58
CA GLY A 135 -0.55 -3.92 10.08
C GLY A 135 -0.64 -5.43 9.89
N TYR A 136 0.15 -5.97 8.99
CA TYR A 136 0.19 -7.40 8.68
C TYR A 136 1.57 -7.99 8.96
N ASP A 137 1.60 -9.27 9.32
CA ASP A 137 2.75 -10.13 9.04
C ASP A 137 2.85 -10.34 7.52
N VAL A 138 4.08 -10.35 6.98
CA VAL A 138 4.28 -10.48 5.52
C VAL A 138 3.67 -11.76 4.98
N CYS A 139 3.89 -12.89 5.66
CA CYS A 139 3.34 -14.17 5.22
C CYS A 139 1.82 -14.24 5.37
N GLU A 140 1.25 -13.55 6.35
CA GLU A 140 -0.20 -13.43 6.50
C GLU A 140 -0.81 -12.67 5.32
N PHE A 141 -0.22 -11.54 4.95
CA PHE A 141 -0.68 -10.77 3.80
C PHE A 141 -0.57 -11.55 2.49
N GLU A 142 0.57 -12.19 2.25
CA GLU A 142 0.79 -13.00 1.04
C GLU A 142 -0.27 -14.12 0.91
N ARG A 143 -0.67 -14.76 2.02
CA ARG A 143 -1.70 -15.82 2.01
C ARG A 143 -3.10 -15.35 1.61
N LEU A 144 -3.41 -14.05 1.65
CA LEU A 144 -4.68 -13.52 1.14
C LEU A 144 -4.88 -13.83 -0.35
N PHE A 145 -3.80 -14.15 -1.05
CA PHE A 145 -3.78 -14.41 -2.49
C PHE A 145 -3.65 -15.89 -2.86
N ASP A 146 -3.52 -16.82 -1.88
CA ASP A 146 -3.28 -18.26 -2.15
C ASP A 146 -4.33 -18.89 -3.07
N GLU A 147 -5.60 -18.46 -2.96
CA GLU A 147 -6.71 -18.98 -3.79
C GLU A 147 -7.17 -17.99 -4.87
N LYS A 148 -6.42 -16.91 -5.10
CA LYS A 148 -6.75 -15.90 -6.11
C LYS A 148 -6.09 -16.23 -7.46
N PRO A 149 -6.74 -15.86 -8.60
CA PRO A 149 -6.22 -16.14 -9.94
C PRO A 149 -5.06 -15.18 -10.31
N VAL A 150 -4.03 -15.14 -9.49
CA VAL A 150 -2.85 -14.29 -9.67
C VAL A 150 -1.55 -15.08 -9.48
N GLU A 151 -0.53 -14.67 -10.20
CA GLU A 151 0.85 -15.13 -10.03
C GLU A 151 1.59 -14.11 -9.15
N HIS A 152 2.10 -14.53 -7.99
CA HIS A 152 2.98 -13.68 -7.18
C HIS A 152 4.29 -13.42 -7.91
N ILE A 153 4.65 -12.15 -8.08
CA ILE A 153 5.91 -11.75 -8.70
C ILE A 153 6.95 -11.49 -7.62
N THR A 154 6.65 -10.58 -6.69
CA THR A 154 7.54 -10.22 -5.58
C THR A 154 6.79 -9.48 -4.49
N THR A 155 7.39 -9.42 -3.29
CA THR A 155 7.03 -8.47 -2.23
C THR A 155 8.24 -7.58 -1.97
N ALA A 156 8.06 -6.26 -2.00
CA ALA A 156 9.15 -5.29 -1.90
C ALA A 156 8.97 -4.34 -0.70
N ALA A 157 10.09 -3.96 -0.08
CA ALA A 157 10.15 -2.89 0.90
C ALA A 157 10.09 -1.53 0.19
N VAL A 158 9.21 -0.62 0.66
CA VAL A 158 8.99 0.68 -0.01
C VAL A 158 9.87 1.78 0.59
N ASP A 159 9.91 1.90 1.91
CA ASP A 159 10.53 3.03 2.61
C ASP A 159 11.77 2.64 3.46
N GLY A 160 11.82 1.40 3.92
CA GLY A 160 12.96 0.90 4.70
C GLY A 160 13.03 1.47 6.14
N PRO A 161 14.08 1.09 6.92
CA PRO A 161 14.14 1.40 8.35
C PRO A 161 14.44 2.88 8.68
N LEU A 162 14.95 3.67 7.72
CA LEU A 162 15.28 5.08 7.97
C LEU A 162 14.03 5.97 8.02
N GLU A 163 12.91 5.55 7.44
CA GLU A 163 11.64 6.27 7.53
C GLU A 163 11.23 6.49 9.00
N ALA A 164 11.44 5.51 9.85
CA ALA A 164 11.15 5.62 11.29
C ALA A 164 11.95 6.76 11.99
N LEU A 165 13.04 7.20 11.41
CA LEU A 165 13.89 8.27 11.98
C LEU A 165 13.55 9.67 11.43
N GLU A 166 12.74 9.77 10.39
CA GLU A 166 12.46 11.03 9.67
C GLU A 166 12.00 12.17 10.59
N LYS A 167 11.22 11.85 11.61
CA LYS A 167 10.67 12.84 12.55
C LYS A 167 11.60 13.20 13.71
N ARG A 168 12.78 12.58 13.79
CA ARG A 168 13.73 12.85 14.88
C ARG A 168 14.54 14.10 14.57
N PRO A 169 14.64 15.06 15.52
CA PRO A 169 15.37 16.31 15.31
C PRO A 169 16.89 16.12 15.23
N ASP A 170 17.40 15.00 15.71
CA ASP A 170 18.83 14.62 15.69
C ASP A 170 19.20 13.75 14.48
N PHE A 171 18.24 13.46 13.59
CA PHE A 171 18.47 12.71 12.36
C PHE A 171 18.40 13.62 11.14
N SER A 172 19.44 13.58 10.32
CA SER A 172 19.45 14.24 9.02
C SER A 172 20.34 13.47 8.06
N VAL A 173 19.95 13.48 6.79
CA VAL A 173 20.72 12.87 5.70
C VAL A 173 20.96 13.95 4.66
N SER A 174 22.20 14.04 4.12
CA SER A 174 22.48 14.96 3.01
C SER A 174 21.72 14.50 1.76
N GLU A 175 21.42 15.44 0.84
CA GLU A 175 20.75 15.12 -0.42
C GLU A 175 21.52 14.04 -1.21
N LYS A 176 22.84 14.19 -1.29
CA LYS A 176 23.72 13.21 -1.94
C LYS A 176 23.64 11.81 -1.31
N ASP A 177 23.64 11.74 0.02
CA ASP A 177 23.55 10.45 0.71
C ASP A 177 22.14 9.87 0.55
N PHE A 178 21.10 10.72 0.56
CA PHE A 178 19.72 10.29 0.32
C PHE A 178 19.56 9.65 -1.06
N ASP A 179 20.08 10.29 -2.12
CA ASP A 179 20.06 9.71 -3.47
C ASP A 179 20.78 8.36 -3.52
N SER A 180 21.92 8.25 -2.84
CA SER A 180 22.66 6.99 -2.75
C SER A 180 21.88 5.90 -2.00
N ILE A 181 21.20 6.28 -0.90
CA ILE A 181 20.32 5.38 -0.14
C ILE A 181 19.17 4.89 -1.00
N VAL A 182 18.53 5.77 -1.77
CA VAL A 182 17.41 5.39 -2.66
C VAL A 182 17.88 4.37 -3.71
N VAL A 183 19.01 4.61 -4.37
CA VAL A 183 19.57 3.67 -5.35
C VAL A 183 19.88 2.31 -4.71
N TRP A 184 20.53 2.32 -3.54
CA TRP A 184 20.83 1.11 -2.79
C TRP A 184 19.55 0.37 -2.37
N HIS A 185 18.57 1.11 -1.82
CA HIS A 185 17.30 0.55 -1.38
C HIS A 185 16.56 -0.13 -2.54
N LEU A 186 16.45 0.52 -3.69
CA LEU A 186 15.81 -0.05 -4.88
C LEU A 186 16.50 -1.32 -5.36
N ALA A 187 17.83 -1.39 -5.26
CA ALA A 187 18.59 -2.59 -5.66
C ALA A 187 18.33 -3.81 -4.76
N PHE A 188 17.88 -3.59 -3.52
CA PHE A 188 17.70 -4.64 -2.51
C PHE A 188 16.28 -4.72 -1.94
N SER A 189 15.35 -3.87 -2.38
CA SER A 189 14.00 -3.77 -1.82
C SER A 189 13.21 -5.08 -1.80
N GLU A 190 13.53 -6.01 -2.71
CA GLU A 190 12.89 -7.33 -2.80
C GLU A 190 13.53 -8.39 -1.89
N LYS A 191 14.60 -8.04 -1.14
CA LYS A 191 15.22 -8.97 -0.21
C LYS A 191 14.32 -9.17 1.02
N ARG A 192 13.97 -10.42 1.30
CA ARG A 192 13.08 -10.76 2.43
C ARG A 192 13.60 -10.24 3.78
N GLU A 193 14.92 -10.19 3.92
CA GLU A 193 15.60 -9.67 5.12
C GLU A 193 15.31 -8.17 5.36
N LEU A 194 14.94 -7.41 4.32
CA LEU A 194 14.64 -5.98 4.42
C LEU A 194 13.17 -5.68 4.64
N LEU A 195 12.27 -6.62 4.36
CA LEU A 195 10.82 -6.39 4.47
C LEU A 195 10.40 -6.02 5.90
N GLY A 196 10.97 -6.67 6.90
CA GLY A 196 10.62 -6.43 8.31
C GLY A 196 11.00 -5.05 8.85
N GLY A 197 11.89 -4.35 8.16
CA GLY A 197 12.32 -2.98 8.53
C GLY A 197 11.58 -1.86 7.80
N SER A 198 10.70 -2.18 6.86
CA SER A 198 9.93 -1.20 6.09
C SER A 198 8.52 -1.06 6.65
N ASN A 199 8.04 0.16 6.88
CA ASN A 199 6.65 0.39 7.28
C ASN A 199 5.70 0.01 6.16
N HIS A 200 5.93 0.53 4.95
CA HIS A 200 5.16 0.18 3.78
C HIS A 200 5.83 -0.94 3.02
N LEU A 201 5.04 -1.92 2.64
CA LEU A 201 5.40 -3.04 1.79
C LEU A 201 4.51 -3.04 0.57
N LEU A 202 5.01 -3.58 -0.52
CA LEU A 202 4.30 -3.66 -1.80
C LEU A 202 4.26 -5.11 -2.27
N TYR A 203 3.08 -5.73 -2.23
CA TYR A 203 2.82 -7.02 -2.86
C TYR A 203 2.51 -6.81 -4.34
N ILE A 204 3.27 -7.46 -5.21
CA ILE A 204 3.17 -7.33 -6.66
C ILE A 204 2.80 -8.67 -7.26
N CYS A 205 1.73 -8.70 -8.04
CA CYS A 205 1.26 -9.90 -8.71
C CYS A 205 0.75 -9.60 -10.12
N ARG A 206 0.57 -10.66 -10.90
CA ARG A 206 0.02 -10.62 -12.26
C ARG A 206 -1.28 -11.42 -12.31
N LYS A 207 -2.34 -10.85 -12.88
CA LYS A 207 -3.57 -11.60 -13.15
C LYS A 207 -3.32 -12.70 -14.18
N MET A 208 -3.74 -13.94 -13.88
CA MET A 208 -3.48 -15.09 -14.75
C MET A 208 -4.51 -15.18 -15.90
N TYR A 209 -5.83 -15.04 -15.61
CA TYR A 209 -6.93 -15.17 -16.59
C TYR A 209 -8.16 -14.35 -16.18
#